data_566d4be442713d45631136e0dc61f610
#
_entry.id   566d4be442713d45631136e0dc61f610
#
_cell.length_a   1.000
_cell.length_b   1.000
_cell.length_c   1.000
_cell.angle_alpha   90.00
_cell.angle_beta   90.00
_cell.angle_gamma   90.00
#
_symmetry.space_group_name_H-M   'P 1'
#
loop_
_entity.id
_entity.type
_entity.pdbx_description
1 polymer ?
#
loop_
_entity_poly.entity_id
_entity_poly.type
_entity_poly.pdbx_seq_one_letter_code
_entity_poly.pdbx_strand_id
1 'polypeptide(L)'
;MSFLSAMRERLRASSGQVAIIDAAKAAPPPSPLAPVDLHDAAQVTGVMEIAARIGEILIGAGTANSDARAQVHLAASSYGLHYCHVDILMNTITIHTTIGTGEQRQNLHVFRVVPSIGVDFSKLSAVDKLIRSIHSGQMPPAMAEQRLDEIDRMPAPYKPATVMLGWGAMGGLISMMLGGDLLVGVVAFVVSAFIMGLNAWLANYRLPPFYQNVVGGFFAVFPAAILYNVAASFGINFSPAQIIASGIIVLVAGLTLVQSLVDGITRAPVTSSARFFEALLSTGAIIAGVGVGIQLADSLGFNLPPLATLAPPVYHEIPLLVVLGGTGSAAFALACGAAWIEITMSGLTAAAGMIFYYFVVVPFGIGPVIASGLSAVVVGLAGGLMSRRWGIPPLITMIVGYTPMLPGLMLYRGMYASLNEQMI
;
A
#
# COMPACT_ATOMS: atom_id res chain seq x y z
N MET A 1 9.40 -42.14 -9.28
CA MET A 1 9.31 -40.78 -9.84
C MET A 1 9.39 -39.79 -8.68
N SER A 2 10.41 -38.92 -8.66
CA SER A 2 10.67 -38.09 -7.48
C SER A 2 9.73 -36.88 -7.48
N PHE A 3 9.34 -36.42 -6.29
CA PHE A 3 8.52 -35.22 -6.03
C PHE A 3 9.04 -34.00 -6.81
N LEU A 4 10.35 -33.90 -7.02
CA LEU A 4 11.01 -32.84 -7.79
C LEU A 4 10.69 -32.88 -9.30
N SER A 5 10.45 -34.07 -9.89
CA SER A 5 10.07 -34.18 -11.29
C SER A 5 8.63 -33.71 -11.52
N ALA A 6 7.73 -34.05 -10.63
CA ALA A 6 6.32 -33.59 -10.68
C ALA A 6 6.19 -32.08 -10.42
N MET A 7 7.02 -31.52 -9.54
CA MET A 7 7.06 -30.08 -9.29
C MET A 7 7.66 -29.32 -10.49
N ARG A 8 8.69 -29.88 -11.14
CA ARG A 8 9.31 -29.30 -12.34
C ARG A 8 8.37 -29.31 -13.56
N GLU A 9 7.53 -30.34 -13.66
CA GLU A 9 6.50 -30.46 -14.69
C GLU A 9 5.37 -29.45 -14.47
N ARG A 10 4.93 -29.25 -13.21
CA ARG A 10 3.95 -28.20 -12.86
C ARG A 10 4.48 -26.77 -13.06
N LEU A 11 5.74 -26.52 -12.77
CA LEU A 11 6.38 -25.23 -13.03
C LEU A 11 6.58 -24.96 -14.52
N ARG A 12 6.85 -25.98 -15.33
CA ARG A 12 6.92 -25.86 -16.80
C ARG A 12 5.53 -25.64 -17.42
N ALA A 13 4.49 -26.24 -16.87
CA ALA A 13 3.11 -26.00 -17.33
C ALA A 13 2.60 -24.58 -17.00
N SER A 14 3.14 -23.93 -15.95
CA SER A 14 2.77 -22.55 -15.59
C SER A 14 3.60 -21.46 -16.28
N SER A 15 4.74 -21.82 -16.91
CA SER A 15 5.62 -20.89 -17.62
C SER A 15 5.47 -20.94 -19.15
N GLY A 16 4.49 -21.68 -19.67
CA GLY A 16 4.15 -21.67 -21.08
C GLY A 16 3.62 -20.29 -21.48
N GLN A 17 4.43 -19.51 -22.19
CA GLN A 17 3.90 -18.53 -23.13
C GLN A 17 3.06 -19.33 -24.11
N VAL A 18 1.76 -19.43 -23.85
CA VAL A 18 0.81 -19.95 -24.83
C VAL A 18 0.91 -18.98 -25.99
N ALA A 19 1.45 -19.45 -27.13
CA ALA A 19 1.48 -18.65 -28.33
C ALA A 19 0.04 -18.17 -28.58
N ILE A 20 -0.14 -16.91 -28.96
CA ILE A 20 -1.45 -16.29 -29.24
C ILE A 20 -2.31 -17.18 -30.16
N ILE A 21 -1.68 -17.95 -31.03
CA ILE A 21 -2.30 -18.90 -31.95
C ILE A 21 -2.88 -20.15 -31.23
N ASP A 22 -2.29 -20.61 -30.14
CA ASP A 22 -2.80 -21.77 -29.38
C ASP A 22 -3.88 -21.34 -28.39
N ALA A 23 -3.85 -20.10 -27.89
CA ALA A 23 -4.93 -19.51 -27.12
C ALA A 23 -6.21 -19.31 -27.96
N ALA A 24 -6.07 -19.05 -29.26
CA ALA A 24 -7.20 -18.93 -30.19
C ALA A 24 -7.87 -20.28 -30.50
N LYS A 25 -7.18 -21.41 -30.29
CA LYS A 25 -7.73 -22.76 -30.51
C LYS A 25 -8.43 -23.34 -29.28
N ALA A 26 -8.09 -22.88 -28.09
CA ALA A 26 -8.77 -23.23 -26.86
C ALA A 26 -9.87 -22.18 -26.59
N ALA A 27 -10.97 -22.27 -27.31
CA ALA A 27 -12.14 -21.45 -26.98
C ALA A 27 -12.52 -21.72 -25.51
N PRO A 28 -12.50 -20.72 -24.63
CA PRO A 28 -12.96 -20.92 -23.27
C PRO A 28 -14.45 -21.31 -23.28
N PRO A 29 -14.90 -22.06 -22.27
CA PRO A 29 -16.30 -22.44 -22.20
C PRO A 29 -17.18 -21.17 -22.21
N PRO A 30 -18.34 -21.18 -22.89
CA PRO A 30 -19.23 -20.04 -22.94
C PRO A 30 -19.60 -19.62 -21.52
N SER A 31 -19.49 -18.34 -21.23
CA SER A 31 -19.91 -17.78 -19.94
C SER A 31 -21.39 -18.08 -19.71
N PRO A 32 -21.81 -18.71 -18.60
CA PRO A 32 -23.19 -19.22 -18.45
C PRO A 32 -24.22 -18.12 -18.28
N LEU A 33 -23.89 -16.82 -18.19
CA LEU A 33 -24.85 -15.84 -17.63
C LEU A 33 -25.21 -14.59 -18.43
N ALA A 34 -24.65 -14.34 -19.54
CA ALA A 34 -25.20 -13.43 -20.57
C ALA A 34 -24.23 -13.43 -21.75
N PRO A 35 -24.60 -13.99 -22.87
CA PRO A 35 -23.84 -13.81 -24.07
C PRO A 35 -23.87 -12.32 -24.43
N VAL A 36 -22.77 -11.64 -24.16
CA VAL A 36 -22.52 -10.33 -24.76
C VAL A 36 -22.34 -10.60 -26.24
N ASP A 37 -23.14 -9.93 -27.09
CA ASP A 37 -22.95 -10.05 -28.51
C ASP A 37 -21.65 -9.32 -28.90
N LEU A 38 -20.60 -10.10 -29.19
CA LEU A 38 -19.28 -9.59 -29.57
C LEU A 38 -19.26 -8.94 -30.97
N HIS A 39 -20.39 -9.00 -31.70
CA HIS A 39 -20.59 -8.29 -32.97
C HIS A 39 -21.25 -6.92 -32.77
N ASP A 40 -21.88 -6.69 -31.62
CA ASP A 40 -22.48 -5.41 -31.27
C ASP A 40 -21.46 -4.49 -30.62
N ALA A 41 -21.08 -3.43 -31.32
CA ALA A 41 -20.12 -2.43 -30.84
C ALA A 41 -20.54 -1.77 -29.52
N ALA A 42 -21.85 -1.58 -29.30
CA ALA A 42 -22.36 -0.94 -28.09
C ALA A 42 -22.18 -1.86 -26.85
N GLN A 43 -22.50 -3.15 -27.00
CA GLN A 43 -22.30 -4.10 -25.89
C GLN A 43 -20.83 -4.32 -25.58
N VAL A 44 -19.98 -4.45 -26.57
CA VAL A 44 -18.53 -4.57 -26.37
C VAL A 44 -17.95 -3.34 -25.68
N THR A 45 -18.35 -2.14 -26.11
CA THR A 45 -17.94 -0.88 -25.47
C THR A 45 -18.41 -0.83 -24.01
N GLY A 46 -19.65 -1.25 -23.71
CA GLY A 46 -20.17 -1.34 -22.35
C GLY A 46 -19.32 -2.23 -21.43
N VAL A 47 -18.91 -3.41 -21.94
CA VAL A 47 -18.00 -4.31 -21.18
C VAL A 47 -16.63 -3.66 -20.97
N MET A 48 -16.07 -2.98 -21.98
CA MET A 48 -14.81 -2.27 -21.85
C MET A 48 -14.89 -1.12 -20.84
N GLU A 49 -16.03 -0.40 -20.79
CA GLU A 49 -16.28 0.65 -19.80
C GLU A 49 -16.35 0.08 -18.38
N ILE A 50 -17.04 -1.03 -18.16
CA ILE A 50 -17.08 -1.72 -16.86
C ILE A 50 -15.66 -2.10 -16.43
N ALA A 51 -14.89 -2.72 -17.32
CA ALA A 51 -13.52 -3.14 -17.04
C ALA A 51 -12.60 -1.93 -16.76
N ALA A 52 -12.75 -0.83 -17.50
CA ALA A 52 -11.99 0.40 -17.28
C ALA A 52 -12.34 1.07 -15.93
N ARG A 53 -13.62 1.09 -15.53
CA ARG A 53 -14.06 1.60 -14.21
C ARG A 53 -13.52 0.73 -13.07
N ILE A 54 -13.51 -0.58 -13.23
CA ILE A 54 -12.86 -1.48 -12.27
C ILE A 54 -11.39 -1.09 -12.10
N GLY A 55 -10.67 -0.89 -13.21
CA GLY A 55 -9.27 -0.45 -13.20
C GLY A 55 -9.08 0.91 -12.52
N GLU A 56 -9.96 1.87 -12.79
CA GLU A 56 -9.95 3.21 -12.18
C GLU A 56 -10.04 3.11 -10.65
N ILE A 57 -10.98 2.32 -10.12
CA ILE A 57 -11.13 2.16 -8.68
C ILE A 57 -9.94 1.41 -8.06
N LEU A 58 -9.42 0.36 -8.72
CA LEU A 58 -8.27 -0.40 -8.25
C LEU A 58 -7.02 0.49 -8.14
N ILE A 59 -6.70 1.26 -9.18
CA ILE A 59 -5.54 2.17 -9.17
C ILE A 59 -5.78 3.30 -8.18
N GLY A 60 -6.98 3.88 -8.16
CA GLY A 60 -7.36 4.91 -7.20
C GLY A 60 -7.24 4.45 -5.75
N ALA A 61 -7.47 3.16 -5.47
CA ALA A 61 -7.31 2.55 -4.15
C ALA A 61 -5.86 2.07 -3.85
N GLY A 62 -4.90 2.33 -4.75
CA GLY A 62 -3.48 2.06 -4.52
C GLY A 62 -3.00 0.68 -4.99
N THR A 63 -3.70 0.02 -5.91
CA THR A 63 -3.23 -1.23 -6.53
C THR A 63 -2.10 -0.95 -7.54
N ALA A 64 -1.10 -1.84 -7.61
CA ALA A 64 -0.06 -1.77 -8.63
C ALA A 64 -0.65 -1.90 -10.04
N ASN A 65 -0.06 -1.23 -11.03
CA ASN A 65 -0.60 -1.21 -12.40
C ASN A 65 -0.62 -2.61 -13.04
N SER A 66 0.36 -3.46 -12.72
CA SER A 66 0.40 -4.86 -13.18
C SER A 66 -0.79 -5.68 -12.68
N ASP A 67 -1.12 -5.54 -11.40
CA ASP A 67 -2.23 -6.27 -10.78
C ASP A 67 -3.58 -5.72 -11.25
N ALA A 68 -3.72 -4.39 -11.32
CA ALA A 68 -4.91 -3.75 -11.89
C ALA A 68 -5.15 -4.19 -13.33
N ARG A 69 -4.10 -4.25 -14.17
CA ARG A 69 -4.19 -4.75 -15.55
C ARG A 69 -4.71 -6.19 -15.61
N ALA A 70 -4.19 -7.06 -14.75
CA ALA A 70 -4.63 -8.46 -14.69
C ALA A 70 -6.11 -8.57 -14.29
N GLN A 71 -6.57 -7.78 -13.33
CA GLN A 71 -7.96 -7.77 -12.88
C GLN A 71 -8.91 -7.17 -13.93
N VAL A 72 -8.51 -6.11 -14.62
CA VAL A 72 -9.25 -5.51 -15.73
C VAL A 72 -9.43 -6.51 -16.86
N HIS A 73 -8.35 -7.20 -17.24
CA HIS A 73 -8.40 -8.24 -18.26
C HIS A 73 -9.26 -9.42 -17.83
N LEU A 74 -9.19 -9.83 -16.56
CA LEU A 74 -10.04 -10.89 -15.99
C LEU A 74 -11.53 -10.51 -16.08
N ALA A 75 -11.87 -9.27 -15.72
CA ALA A 75 -13.26 -8.79 -15.80
C ALA A 75 -13.78 -8.77 -17.25
N ALA A 76 -12.99 -8.22 -18.18
CA ALA A 76 -13.35 -8.20 -19.62
C ALA A 76 -13.50 -9.60 -20.19
N SER A 77 -12.56 -10.52 -19.92
CA SER A 77 -12.56 -11.89 -20.42
C SER A 77 -13.72 -12.72 -19.84
N SER A 78 -14.16 -12.42 -18.61
CA SER A 78 -15.31 -13.10 -17.99
C SER A 78 -16.64 -12.79 -18.71
N TYR A 79 -16.71 -11.68 -19.43
CA TYR A 79 -17.83 -11.34 -20.33
C TYR A 79 -17.62 -11.80 -21.78
N GLY A 80 -16.57 -12.57 -22.05
CA GLY A 80 -16.27 -13.12 -23.38
C GLY A 80 -15.28 -12.25 -24.19
N LEU A 81 -14.88 -11.07 -23.71
CA LEU A 81 -13.92 -10.20 -24.40
C LEU A 81 -12.48 -10.63 -24.12
N HIS A 82 -12.08 -11.77 -24.72
CA HIS A 82 -10.74 -12.34 -24.49
C HIS A 82 -9.62 -11.62 -25.25
N TYR A 83 -9.94 -10.98 -26.37
CA TYR A 83 -9.00 -10.30 -27.27
C TYR A 83 -9.10 -8.78 -27.07
N CYS A 84 -8.82 -8.30 -25.86
CA CYS A 84 -8.64 -6.91 -25.59
C CYS A 84 -7.23 -6.61 -25.13
N HIS A 85 -6.68 -5.50 -25.59
CA HIS A 85 -5.41 -4.98 -25.09
C HIS A 85 -5.70 -3.98 -23.98
N VAL A 86 -5.15 -4.23 -22.79
CA VAL A 86 -5.26 -3.34 -21.64
C VAL A 86 -3.89 -2.74 -21.39
N ASP A 87 -3.78 -1.45 -21.51
CA ASP A 87 -2.59 -0.69 -21.13
C ASP A 87 -2.89 0.28 -20.01
N ILE A 88 -2.01 0.29 -19.01
CA ILE A 88 -2.12 1.14 -17.83
C ILE A 88 -0.78 1.83 -17.63
N LEU A 89 -0.79 3.14 -17.80
CA LEU A 89 0.37 4.01 -17.60
C LEU A 89 0.08 5.02 -16.50
N MET A 90 0.79 4.91 -15.37
CA MET A 90 0.58 5.77 -14.20
C MET A 90 -0.88 5.79 -13.74
N ASN A 91 -1.60 6.83 -14.08
CA ASN A 91 -3.00 7.08 -13.76
C ASN A 91 -3.93 7.01 -14.97
N THR A 92 -3.47 6.51 -16.11
CA THR A 92 -4.29 6.37 -17.32
C THR A 92 -4.52 4.92 -17.67
N ILE A 93 -5.74 4.60 -18.07
CA ILE A 93 -6.19 3.28 -18.48
C ILE A 93 -6.67 3.37 -19.91
N THR A 94 -6.10 2.55 -20.78
CA THR A 94 -6.55 2.42 -22.15
C THR A 94 -6.91 0.95 -22.41
N ILE A 95 -8.11 0.72 -22.87
CA ILE A 95 -8.55 -0.60 -23.32
C ILE A 95 -8.89 -0.51 -24.78
N HIS A 96 -8.36 -1.44 -25.57
CA HIS A 96 -8.67 -1.44 -26.98
C HIS A 96 -8.90 -2.85 -27.50
N THR A 97 -9.85 -2.98 -28.44
CA THR A 97 -10.18 -4.23 -29.10
C THR A 97 -10.63 -3.95 -30.54
N THR A 98 -10.69 -5.01 -31.33
CA THR A 98 -11.17 -4.95 -32.69
C THR A 98 -12.31 -5.97 -32.85
N ILE A 99 -13.42 -5.54 -33.38
CA ILE A 99 -14.58 -6.38 -33.70
C ILE A 99 -14.81 -6.44 -35.22
N GLY A 100 -15.48 -7.49 -35.65
CA GLY A 100 -15.79 -7.73 -37.06
C GLY A 100 -14.60 -8.29 -37.86
N THR A 101 -14.84 -8.66 -39.11
CA THR A 101 -13.87 -9.22 -40.05
C THR A 101 -13.93 -8.50 -41.39
N GLY A 102 -12.77 -8.42 -42.08
CA GLY A 102 -12.71 -7.79 -43.41
C GLY A 102 -13.04 -6.30 -43.40
N GLU A 103 -13.94 -5.89 -44.30
CA GLU A 103 -14.37 -4.49 -44.47
C GLU A 103 -15.25 -3.97 -43.28
N GLN A 104 -15.81 -4.87 -42.49
CA GLN A 104 -16.62 -4.51 -41.30
C GLN A 104 -15.78 -4.42 -40.02
N ARG A 105 -14.48 -4.42 -40.13
CA ARG A 105 -13.57 -4.31 -38.99
C ARG A 105 -13.67 -2.94 -38.34
N GLN A 106 -14.05 -2.90 -37.06
CA GLN A 106 -14.10 -1.70 -36.23
C GLN A 106 -13.15 -1.79 -35.06
N ASN A 107 -12.37 -0.73 -34.86
CA ASN A 107 -11.51 -0.58 -33.69
C ASN A 107 -12.29 0.17 -32.60
N LEU A 108 -12.44 -0.45 -31.44
CA LEU A 108 -13.05 0.15 -30.27
C LEU A 108 -11.98 0.48 -29.25
N HIS A 109 -12.11 1.61 -28.61
CA HIS A 109 -11.19 2.01 -27.54
C HIS A 109 -11.95 2.74 -26.43
N VAL A 110 -11.51 2.52 -25.19
CA VAL A 110 -11.96 3.23 -24.01
C VAL A 110 -10.74 3.80 -23.31
N PHE A 111 -10.83 5.07 -22.93
CA PHE A 111 -9.78 5.78 -22.23
C PHE A 111 -10.33 6.39 -20.93
N ARG A 112 -9.62 6.17 -19.82
CA ARG A 112 -9.95 6.73 -18.51
C ARG A 112 -8.72 7.29 -17.82
N VAL A 113 -8.94 8.34 -17.02
CA VAL A 113 -7.92 8.96 -16.18
C VAL A 113 -8.34 8.82 -14.72
N VAL A 114 -7.47 8.25 -13.90
CA VAL A 114 -7.67 8.16 -12.45
C VAL A 114 -7.35 9.53 -11.84
N PRO A 115 -8.33 10.22 -11.24
CA PRO A 115 -8.15 11.61 -10.81
C PRO A 115 -7.24 11.75 -9.59
N SER A 116 -7.19 10.74 -8.73
CA SER A 116 -6.35 10.71 -7.52
C SER A 116 -6.02 9.28 -7.13
N ILE A 117 -4.81 9.08 -6.63
CA ILE A 117 -4.36 7.80 -6.09
C ILE A 117 -4.27 7.97 -4.57
N GLY A 118 -4.91 7.09 -3.84
CA GLY A 118 -4.91 7.05 -2.38
C GLY A 118 -4.89 5.61 -1.88
N VAL A 119 -5.11 5.42 -0.58
CA VAL A 119 -5.29 4.10 0.00
C VAL A 119 -6.71 4.02 0.56
N ASP A 120 -7.58 3.29 -0.12
CA ASP A 120 -8.97 3.07 0.29
C ASP A 120 -9.29 1.56 0.22
N PHE A 121 -9.13 0.91 1.35
CA PHE A 121 -9.35 -0.54 1.45
C PHE A 121 -10.82 -0.91 1.37
N SER A 122 -11.74 0.00 1.68
CA SER A 122 -13.18 -0.25 1.56
C SER A 122 -13.61 -0.41 0.11
N LYS A 123 -13.17 0.51 -0.76
CA LYS A 123 -13.44 0.44 -2.21
C LYS A 123 -12.72 -0.74 -2.84
N LEU A 124 -11.46 -0.98 -2.44
CA LEU A 124 -10.68 -2.12 -2.91
C LEU A 124 -11.39 -3.45 -2.63
N SER A 125 -11.89 -3.63 -1.40
CA SER A 125 -12.62 -4.83 -1.01
C SER A 125 -13.96 -4.98 -1.75
N ALA A 126 -14.68 -3.88 -1.96
CA ALA A 126 -15.94 -3.88 -2.71
C ALA A 126 -15.73 -4.27 -4.18
N VAL A 127 -14.70 -3.73 -4.82
CA VAL A 127 -14.37 -4.06 -6.22
C VAL A 127 -13.84 -5.49 -6.36
N ASP A 128 -13.04 -5.98 -5.43
CA ASP A 128 -12.57 -7.38 -5.44
C ASP A 128 -13.75 -8.36 -5.37
N LYS A 129 -14.76 -8.08 -4.52
CA LYS A 129 -16.00 -8.88 -4.46
C LYS A 129 -16.77 -8.81 -5.77
N LEU A 130 -16.84 -7.64 -6.40
CA LEU A 130 -17.49 -7.47 -7.71
C LEU A 130 -16.77 -8.31 -8.78
N ILE A 131 -15.44 -8.24 -8.86
CA ILE A 131 -14.64 -9.02 -9.82
C ILE A 131 -14.87 -10.52 -9.63
N ARG A 132 -14.89 -10.99 -8.38
CA ARG A 132 -15.19 -12.42 -8.09
C ARG A 132 -16.59 -12.80 -8.54
N SER A 133 -17.59 -11.94 -8.34
CA SER A 133 -18.97 -12.19 -8.79
C SER A 133 -19.10 -12.19 -10.31
N ILE A 134 -18.36 -11.32 -11.01
CA ILE A 134 -18.25 -11.32 -12.48
C ILE A 134 -17.60 -12.62 -12.95
N HIS A 135 -16.45 -12.98 -12.35
CA HIS A 135 -15.70 -14.17 -12.74
C HIS A 135 -16.47 -15.48 -12.49
N SER A 136 -17.30 -15.53 -11.43
CA SER A 136 -18.18 -16.69 -11.17
C SER A 136 -19.43 -16.73 -12.07
N GLY A 137 -19.59 -15.75 -12.96
CA GLY A 137 -20.72 -15.65 -13.86
C GLY A 137 -22.05 -15.24 -13.20
N GLN A 138 -22.02 -14.72 -11.97
CA GLN A 138 -23.23 -14.31 -11.21
C GLN A 138 -23.63 -12.85 -11.44
N MET A 139 -22.84 -12.08 -12.19
CA MET A 139 -23.01 -10.65 -12.34
C MET A 139 -23.10 -10.25 -13.82
N PRO A 140 -24.30 -10.03 -14.37
CA PRO A 140 -24.48 -9.55 -15.74
C PRO A 140 -23.99 -8.08 -15.88
N PRO A 141 -23.62 -7.61 -17.11
CA PRO A 141 -23.06 -6.28 -17.33
C PRO A 141 -23.86 -5.12 -16.71
N ALA A 142 -25.19 -5.11 -16.91
CA ALA A 142 -26.04 -4.04 -16.38
C ALA A 142 -26.04 -3.98 -14.84
N MET A 143 -25.99 -5.13 -14.16
CA MET A 143 -25.87 -5.16 -12.70
C MET A 143 -24.47 -4.76 -12.22
N ALA A 144 -23.42 -5.12 -12.98
CA ALA A 144 -22.07 -4.73 -12.68
C ALA A 144 -21.89 -3.21 -12.77
N GLU A 145 -22.48 -2.57 -13.77
CA GLU A 145 -22.48 -1.11 -13.92
C GLU A 145 -23.19 -0.43 -12.74
N GLN A 146 -24.37 -0.90 -12.38
CA GLN A 146 -25.09 -0.40 -11.21
C GLN A 146 -24.27 -0.57 -9.92
N ARG A 147 -23.61 -1.72 -9.76
CA ARG A 147 -22.76 -1.97 -8.59
C ARG A 147 -21.53 -1.08 -8.55
N LEU A 148 -20.93 -0.76 -9.69
CA LEU A 148 -19.85 0.22 -9.79
C LEU A 148 -20.32 1.61 -9.38
N ASP A 149 -21.53 2.03 -9.79
CA ASP A 149 -22.11 3.30 -9.36
C ASP A 149 -22.34 3.36 -7.84
N GLU A 150 -22.74 2.26 -7.22
CA GLU A 150 -22.86 2.16 -5.77
C GLU A 150 -21.50 2.28 -5.08
N ILE A 151 -20.46 1.61 -5.61
CA ILE A 151 -19.09 1.67 -5.06
C ILE A 151 -18.51 3.08 -5.19
N ASP A 152 -18.71 3.76 -6.32
CA ASP A 152 -18.23 5.13 -6.51
C ASP A 152 -18.83 6.10 -5.51
N ARG A 153 -20.13 5.94 -5.21
CA ARG A 153 -20.89 6.77 -4.26
C ARG A 153 -20.80 6.29 -2.81
N MET A 154 -20.07 5.20 -2.55
CA MET A 154 -19.98 4.63 -1.21
C MET A 154 -19.34 5.62 -0.24
N PRO A 155 -20.02 5.95 0.88
CA PRO A 155 -19.44 6.83 1.88
C PRO A 155 -18.27 6.14 2.59
N ALA A 156 -17.35 6.95 3.13
CA ALA A 156 -16.26 6.43 3.95
C ALA A 156 -16.83 5.56 5.11
N PRO A 157 -16.28 4.35 5.35
CA PRO A 157 -16.83 3.40 6.33
C PRO A 157 -16.72 3.91 7.77
N TYR A 158 -15.79 4.81 8.03
CA TYR A 158 -15.52 5.36 9.35
C TYR A 158 -15.59 6.88 9.36
N LYS A 159 -15.98 7.43 10.54
CA LYS A 159 -15.96 8.88 10.77
C LYS A 159 -14.52 9.40 10.73
N PRO A 160 -14.28 10.66 10.34
CA PRO A 160 -12.95 11.25 10.31
C PRO A 160 -12.19 11.11 11.64
N ALA A 161 -12.89 11.23 12.77
CA ALA A 161 -12.30 11.04 14.10
C ALA A 161 -11.75 9.61 14.30
N THR A 162 -12.47 8.57 13.83
CA THR A 162 -12.01 7.18 13.91
C THR A 162 -10.78 6.94 13.05
N VAL A 163 -10.73 7.54 11.85
CA VAL A 163 -9.56 7.49 10.97
C VAL A 163 -8.35 8.15 11.63
N MET A 164 -8.52 9.32 12.25
CA MET A 164 -7.46 10.00 12.99
C MET A 164 -6.98 9.19 14.20
N LEU A 165 -7.91 8.56 14.94
CA LEU A 165 -7.54 7.63 16.02
C LEU A 165 -6.74 6.43 15.50
N GLY A 166 -7.08 5.90 14.33
CA GLY A 166 -6.32 4.83 13.66
C GLY A 166 -4.88 5.25 13.35
N TRP A 167 -4.69 6.41 12.72
CA TRP A 167 -3.36 6.96 12.43
C TRP A 167 -2.57 7.26 13.70
N GLY A 168 -3.21 7.84 14.72
CA GLY A 168 -2.59 8.08 16.02
C GLY A 168 -2.17 6.76 16.70
N ALA A 169 -3.05 5.77 16.73
CA ALA A 169 -2.75 4.46 17.30
C ALA A 169 -1.59 3.77 16.58
N MET A 170 -1.55 3.83 15.24
CA MET A 170 -0.41 3.33 14.46
C MET A 170 0.89 4.01 14.92
N GLY A 171 0.94 5.35 14.96
CA GLY A 171 2.14 6.08 15.36
C GLY A 171 2.57 5.78 16.80
N GLY A 172 1.63 5.77 17.74
CA GLY A 172 1.88 5.47 19.14
C GLY A 172 2.41 4.05 19.37
N LEU A 173 1.77 3.04 18.78
CA LEU A 173 2.16 1.64 18.91
C LEU A 173 3.52 1.36 18.23
N ILE A 174 3.77 1.96 17.07
CA ILE A 174 5.06 1.85 16.39
C ILE A 174 6.17 2.54 17.18
N SER A 175 5.91 3.70 17.80
CA SER A 175 6.92 4.36 18.62
C SER A 175 7.31 3.52 19.85
N MET A 176 6.34 2.85 20.47
CA MET A 176 6.59 1.91 21.56
C MET A 176 7.35 0.67 21.05
N MET A 177 7.01 0.15 19.87
CA MET A 177 7.76 -0.94 19.23
C MET A 177 9.22 -0.55 18.95
N LEU A 178 9.49 0.72 18.68
CA LEU A 178 10.86 1.25 18.49
C LEU A 178 11.61 1.51 19.81
N GLY A 179 11.06 1.08 20.94
CA GLY A 179 11.67 1.19 22.27
C GLY A 179 11.23 2.42 23.07
N GLY A 180 10.18 3.10 22.64
CA GLY A 180 9.54 4.15 23.44
C GLY A 180 8.75 3.58 24.61
N ASP A 181 8.72 4.31 25.72
CA ASP A 181 7.83 4.01 26.84
C ASP A 181 6.37 4.44 26.55
N LEU A 182 5.48 4.22 27.51
CA LEU A 182 4.07 4.58 27.38
C LEU A 182 3.87 6.09 27.14
N LEU A 183 4.67 6.96 27.77
CA LEU A 183 4.60 8.40 27.60
C LEU A 183 4.95 8.79 26.16
N VAL A 184 6.05 8.23 25.63
CA VAL A 184 6.47 8.39 24.23
C VAL A 184 5.38 7.90 23.28
N GLY A 185 4.75 6.75 23.59
CA GLY A 185 3.62 6.21 22.83
C GLY A 185 2.43 7.16 22.75
N VAL A 186 2.04 7.77 23.88
CA VAL A 186 0.93 8.73 23.94
C VAL A 186 1.28 10.01 23.16
N VAL A 187 2.49 10.53 23.30
CA VAL A 187 2.93 11.73 22.54
C VAL A 187 2.97 11.44 21.06
N ALA A 188 3.53 10.30 20.66
CA ALA A 188 3.58 9.87 19.25
C ALA A 188 2.19 9.65 18.65
N PHE A 189 1.23 9.15 19.46
CA PHE A 189 -0.18 9.05 19.07
C PHE A 189 -0.75 10.43 18.72
N VAL A 190 -0.57 11.42 19.59
CA VAL A 190 -1.09 12.79 19.37
C VAL A 190 -0.43 13.44 18.16
N VAL A 191 0.90 13.33 18.05
CA VAL A 191 1.67 13.91 16.93
C VAL A 191 1.26 13.29 15.61
N SER A 192 1.16 11.96 15.53
CA SER A 192 0.77 11.26 14.30
C SER A 192 -0.68 11.57 13.89
N ALA A 193 -1.62 11.60 14.83
CA ALA A 193 -3.00 12.01 14.58
C ALA A 193 -3.08 13.46 14.07
N PHE A 194 -2.30 14.35 14.68
CA PHE A 194 -2.23 15.75 14.27
C PHE A 194 -1.66 15.90 12.85
N ILE A 195 -0.55 15.24 12.53
CA ILE A 195 0.07 15.29 11.20
C ILE A 195 -0.92 14.85 10.13
N MET A 196 -1.61 13.72 10.34
CA MET A 196 -2.57 13.20 9.37
C MET A 196 -3.82 14.06 9.26
N GLY A 197 -4.28 14.62 10.38
CA GLY A 197 -5.37 15.59 10.38
C GLY A 197 -5.01 16.88 9.63
N LEU A 198 -3.80 17.37 9.84
CA LEU A 198 -3.27 18.54 9.13
C LEU A 198 -3.13 18.27 7.64
N ASN A 199 -2.59 17.10 7.25
CA ASN A 199 -2.47 16.72 5.83
C ASN A 199 -3.86 16.61 5.17
N ALA A 200 -4.84 16.01 5.83
CA ALA A 200 -6.22 15.96 5.34
C ALA A 200 -6.84 17.35 5.20
N TRP A 201 -6.55 18.27 6.13
CA TRP A 201 -6.99 19.65 6.04
C TRP A 201 -6.32 20.40 4.90
N LEU A 202 -5.00 20.26 4.72
CA LEU A 202 -4.24 20.87 3.61
C LEU A 202 -4.69 20.33 2.25
N ALA A 203 -5.05 19.07 2.16
CA ALA A 203 -5.58 18.45 0.94
C ALA A 203 -6.88 19.13 0.46
N ASN A 204 -7.73 19.64 1.37
CA ASN A 204 -8.94 20.39 1.01
C ASN A 204 -8.63 21.70 0.27
N TYR A 205 -7.46 22.28 0.50
CA TYR A 205 -6.96 23.46 -0.23
C TYR A 205 -6.22 23.10 -1.53
N ARG A 206 -6.26 21.83 -1.95
CA ARG A 206 -5.57 21.33 -3.15
C ARG A 206 -4.06 21.57 -3.13
N LEU A 207 -3.47 21.63 -1.93
CA LEU A 207 -2.02 21.74 -1.79
C LEU A 207 -1.36 20.45 -2.33
N PRO A 208 -0.34 20.57 -3.22
CA PRO A 208 0.35 19.39 -3.73
C PRO A 208 0.94 18.52 -2.59
N PRO A 209 0.93 17.17 -2.74
CA PRO A 209 1.44 16.24 -1.72
C PRO A 209 2.88 16.53 -1.26
N PHE A 210 3.71 17.07 -2.14
CA PHE A 210 5.06 17.51 -1.82
C PHE A 210 5.08 18.48 -0.62
N TYR A 211 4.29 19.55 -0.69
CA TYR A 211 4.24 20.55 0.39
C TYR A 211 3.57 20.01 1.65
N GLN A 212 2.57 19.13 1.51
CA GLN A 212 1.96 18.43 2.65
C GLN A 212 3.01 17.60 3.42
N ASN A 213 3.90 16.91 2.68
CA ASN A 213 4.98 16.12 3.27
C ASN A 213 6.07 17.00 3.92
N VAL A 214 6.39 18.18 3.36
CA VAL A 214 7.27 19.16 4.01
C VAL A 214 6.70 19.60 5.35
N VAL A 215 5.43 19.99 5.36
CA VAL A 215 4.73 20.41 6.59
C VAL A 215 4.64 19.25 7.59
N GLY A 216 4.29 18.04 7.12
CA GLY A 216 4.26 16.84 7.96
C GLY A 216 5.61 16.52 8.59
N GLY A 217 6.70 16.57 7.82
CA GLY A 217 8.08 16.37 8.31
C GLY A 217 8.49 17.39 9.36
N PHE A 218 8.14 18.65 9.15
CA PHE A 218 8.34 19.71 10.15
C PHE A 218 7.62 19.37 11.47
N PHE A 219 6.35 19.03 11.41
CA PHE A 219 5.57 18.70 12.60
C PHE A 219 5.89 17.35 13.23
N ALA A 220 6.60 16.48 12.54
CA ALA A 220 7.16 15.28 13.15
C ALA A 220 8.31 15.58 14.12
N VAL A 221 9.08 16.64 13.86
CA VAL A 221 10.31 16.99 14.63
C VAL A 221 10.08 18.12 15.60
N PHE A 222 9.55 19.23 15.15
CA PHE A 222 9.50 20.46 15.93
C PHE A 222 8.77 20.34 17.27
N PRO A 223 7.54 19.73 17.35
CA PRO A 223 6.89 19.49 18.62
C PRO A 223 7.66 18.51 19.53
N ALA A 224 8.30 17.49 18.94
CA ALA A 224 9.07 16.51 19.69
C ALA A 224 10.31 17.17 20.35
N ALA A 225 10.97 18.10 19.65
CA ALA A 225 12.08 18.87 20.20
C ALA A 225 11.66 19.77 21.37
N ILE A 226 10.54 20.49 21.23
CA ILE A 226 10.00 21.33 22.31
C ILE A 226 9.65 20.47 23.52
N LEU A 227 8.88 19.40 23.31
CA LEU A 227 8.45 18.51 24.39
C LEU A 227 9.62 17.87 25.13
N TYR A 228 10.69 17.48 24.39
CA TYR A 228 11.91 16.96 25.00
C TYR A 228 12.54 17.96 25.97
N ASN A 229 12.76 19.20 25.53
CA ASN A 229 13.37 20.23 26.35
C ASN A 229 12.48 20.65 27.54
N VAL A 230 11.18 20.74 27.34
CA VAL A 230 10.22 21.02 28.43
C VAL A 230 10.21 19.87 29.43
N ALA A 231 10.15 18.61 28.99
CA ALA A 231 10.17 17.45 29.89
C ALA A 231 11.48 17.34 30.66
N ALA A 232 12.61 17.65 30.03
CA ALA A 232 13.92 17.68 30.69
C ALA A 232 13.97 18.70 31.83
N SER A 233 13.30 19.85 31.69
CA SER A 233 13.20 20.86 32.77
C SER A 233 12.42 20.37 33.99
N PHE A 234 11.55 19.37 33.84
CA PHE A 234 10.82 18.69 34.91
C PHE A 234 11.50 17.39 35.40
N GLY A 235 12.72 17.08 34.88
CA GLY A 235 13.43 15.85 35.22
C GLY A 235 12.85 14.58 34.59
N ILE A 236 11.99 14.72 33.58
CA ILE A 236 11.41 13.59 32.83
C ILE A 236 12.29 13.30 31.64
N ASN A 237 12.89 12.12 31.62
CA ASN A 237 13.70 11.66 30.49
C ASN A 237 12.82 10.90 29.51
N PHE A 238 12.70 11.37 28.27
CA PHE A 238 12.12 10.62 27.18
C PHE A 238 12.94 10.79 25.90
N SER A 239 12.83 9.83 25.01
CA SER A 239 13.57 9.87 23.75
C SER A 239 12.70 10.45 22.64
N PRO A 240 13.04 11.60 22.05
CA PRO A 240 12.28 12.18 20.95
C PRO A 240 12.44 11.38 19.64
N ALA A 241 13.50 10.59 19.51
CA ALA A 241 13.80 9.86 18.27
C ALA A 241 12.69 8.88 17.85
N GLN A 242 12.03 8.21 18.80
CA GLN A 242 10.92 7.30 18.49
C GLN A 242 9.65 8.05 18.05
N ILE A 243 9.38 9.23 18.63
CA ILE A 243 8.25 10.09 18.22
C ILE A 243 8.48 10.57 16.79
N ILE A 244 9.67 11.08 16.50
CA ILE A 244 10.04 11.57 15.18
C ILE A 244 9.98 10.43 14.15
N ALA A 245 10.56 9.28 14.49
CA ALA A 245 10.55 8.11 13.60
C ALA A 245 9.12 7.62 13.29
N SER A 246 8.22 7.56 14.27
CA SER A 246 6.84 7.17 14.05
C SER A 246 6.06 8.18 13.20
N GLY A 247 6.28 9.48 13.42
CA GLY A 247 5.72 10.55 12.58
C GLY A 247 6.19 10.47 11.13
N ILE A 248 7.47 10.15 10.90
CA ILE A 248 8.01 9.92 9.57
C ILE A 248 7.40 8.66 8.92
N ILE A 249 7.25 7.55 9.67
CA ILE A 249 6.66 6.31 9.15
C ILE A 249 5.24 6.55 8.64
N VAL A 250 4.45 7.35 9.34
CA VAL A 250 3.09 7.70 8.93
C VAL A 250 3.08 8.50 7.61
N LEU A 251 4.12 9.28 7.32
CA LEU A 251 4.25 10.09 6.10
C LEU A 251 4.90 9.34 4.94
N VAL A 252 5.75 8.33 5.23
CA VAL A 252 6.56 7.67 4.20
C VAL A 252 5.69 6.97 3.17
N ALA A 253 5.88 7.33 1.92
CA ALA A 253 5.30 6.69 0.75
C ALA A 253 5.91 5.29 0.47
N GLY A 254 6.06 4.46 1.51
CA GLY A 254 6.63 3.12 1.38
C GLY A 254 5.87 2.25 0.39
N LEU A 255 4.56 2.44 0.29
CA LEU A 255 3.72 1.78 -0.70
C LEU A 255 4.10 2.17 -2.14
N THR A 256 4.30 3.46 -2.42
CA THR A 256 4.67 3.95 -3.76
C THR A 256 6.02 3.38 -4.20
N LEU A 257 6.99 3.27 -3.27
CA LEU A 257 8.28 2.67 -3.57
C LEU A 257 8.16 1.18 -3.88
N VAL A 258 7.41 0.43 -3.08
CA VAL A 258 7.17 -1.00 -3.32
C VAL A 258 6.44 -1.21 -4.65
N GLN A 259 5.41 -0.43 -4.94
CA GLN A 259 4.68 -0.50 -6.22
C GLN A 259 5.60 -0.18 -7.41
N SER A 260 6.47 0.83 -7.27
CA SER A 260 7.47 1.13 -8.28
C SER A 260 8.35 -0.09 -8.60
N LEU A 261 8.86 -0.77 -7.58
CA LEU A 261 9.67 -1.98 -7.78
C LEU A 261 8.86 -3.13 -8.41
N VAL A 262 7.61 -3.34 -7.97
CA VAL A 262 6.71 -4.35 -8.55
C VAL A 262 6.47 -4.06 -10.03
N ASP A 263 6.14 -2.81 -10.39
CA ASP A 263 5.94 -2.40 -11.79
C ASP A 263 7.22 -2.61 -12.63
N GLY A 264 8.40 -2.35 -12.07
CA GLY A 264 9.68 -2.59 -12.74
C GLY A 264 9.93 -4.06 -13.03
N ILE A 265 9.70 -4.93 -12.06
CA ILE A 265 9.87 -6.40 -12.19
C ILE A 265 8.82 -6.97 -13.16
N THR A 266 7.61 -6.42 -13.20
CA THR A 266 6.51 -6.87 -14.05
C THR A 266 6.49 -6.25 -15.45
N ARG A 267 7.61 -5.69 -15.90
CA ARG A 267 7.84 -5.14 -17.24
C ARG A 267 7.04 -3.86 -17.55
N ALA A 268 6.78 -3.02 -16.54
CA ALA A 268 6.22 -1.68 -16.70
C ALA A 268 7.27 -0.58 -16.33
N PRO A 269 8.41 -0.47 -17.05
CA PRO A 269 9.54 0.36 -16.64
C PRO A 269 9.22 1.86 -16.62
N VAL A 270 8.35 2.34 -17.48
CA VAL A 270 7.94 3.74 -17.52
C VAL A 270 7.17 4.12 -16.26
N THR A 271 6.15 3.33 -15.90
CA THR A 271 5.39 3.51 -14.66
C THR A 271 6.26 3.36 -13.43
N SER A 272 7.16 2.36 -13.42
CA SER A 272 8.13 2.13 -12.36
C SER A 272 9.00 3.38 -12.14
N SER A 273 9.61 3.92 -13.19
CA SER A 273 10.48 5.09 -13.10
C SER A 273 9.73 6.33 -12.59
N ALA A 274 8.51 6.56 -13.06
CA ALA A 274 7.69 7.68 -12.65
C ALA A 274 7.29 7.57 -11.16
N ARG A 275 6.84 6.40 -10.69
CA ARG A 275 6.52 6.16 -9.28
C ARG A 275 7.76 6.21 -8.37
N PHE A 276 8.90 5.74 -8.87
CA PHE A 276 10.17 5.85 -8.14
C PHE A 276 10.54 7.31 -7.92
N PHE A 277 10.42 8.14 -8.97
CA PHE A 277 10.67 9.57 -8.86
C PHE A 277 9.69 10.27 -7.91
N GLU A 278 8.41 9.90 -7.93
CA GLU A 278 7.40 10.39 -6.99
C GLU A 278 7.76 10.02 -5.53
N ALA A 279 8.20 8.79 -5.29
CA ALA A 279 8.67 8.35 -3.97
C ALA A 279 9.92 9.14 -3.53
N LEU A 280 10.86 9.42 -4.43
CA LEU A 280 12.04 10.26 -4.14
C LEU A 280 11.63 11.69 -3.79
N LEU A 281 10.72 12.31 -4.55
CA LEU A 281 10.21 13.65 -4.27
C LEU A 281 9.51 13.70 -2.90
N SER A 282 8.66 12.73 -2.61
CA SER A 282 7.96 12.63 -1.31
C SER A 282 8.95 12.48 -0.15
N THR A 283 9.96 11.63 -0.32
CA THR A 283 11.02 11.45 0.69
C THR A 283 11.83 12.73 0.86
N GLY A 284 12.24 13.38 -0.24
CA GLY A 284 12.95 14.66 -0.22
C GLY A 284 12.14 15.76 0.48
N ALA A 285 10.83 15.79 0.27
CA ALA A 285 9.93 16.74 0.95
C ALA A 285 9.90 16.50 2.46
N ILE A 286 9.83 15.24 2.92
CA ILE A 286 9.89 14.90 4.34
C ILE A 286 11.24 15.33 4.92
N ILE A 287 12.35 15.03 4.23
CA ILE A 287 13.71 15.44 4.64
C ILE A 287 13.80 16.96 4.80
N ALA A 288 13.32 17.72 3.82
CA ALA A 288 13.31 19.17 3.88
C ALA A 288 12.52 19.68 5.08
N GLY A 289 11.32 19.12 5.34
CA GLY A 289 10.51 19.47 6.50
C GLY A 289 11.21 19.17 7.83
N VAL A 290 11.79 17.97 7.95
CA VAL A 290 12.59 17.55 9.12
C VAL A 290 13.78 18.50 9.33
N GLY A 291 14.53 18.85 8.28
CA GLY A 291 15.65 19.77 8.35
C GLY A 291 15.27 21.16 8.86
N VAL A 292 14.19 21.72 8.30
CA VAL A 292 13.64 23.00 8.78
C VAL A 292 13.20 22.91 10.25
N GLY A 293 12.55 21.78 10.63
CA GLY A 293 12.12 21.55 12.01
C GLY A 293 13.30 21.49 13.00
N ILE A 294 14.39 20.81 12.65
CA ILE A 294 15.61 20.74 13.45
C ILE A 294 16.24 22.14 13.57
N GLN A 295 16.49 22.82 12.44
CA GLN A 295 17.11 24.14 12.45
C GLN A 295 16.33 25.19 13.25
N LEU A 296 15.00 25.18 13.10
CA LEU A 296 14.17 26.10 13.87
C LEU A 296 14.20 25.78 15.36
N ALA A 297 14.14 24.48 15.73
CA ALA A 297 14.27 24.08 17.13
C ALA A 297 15.60 24.53 17.74
N ASP A 298 16.72 24.28 17.05
CA ASP A 298 18.04 24.70 17.50
C ASP A 298 18.17 26.23 17.63
N SER A 299 17.64 26.99 16.67
CA SER A 299 17.65 28.46 16.70
C SER A 299 16.87 29.04 17.88
N LEU A 300 15.88 28.30 18.37
CA LEU A 300 15.07 28.66 19.55
C LEU A 300 15.62 28.08 20.86
N GLY A 301 16.79 27.38 20.82
CA GLY A 301 17.42 26.76 21.97
C GLY A 301 16.85 25.40 22.38
N PHE A 302 15.99 24.78 21.55
CA PHE A 302 15.45 23.45 21.78
C PHE A 302 16.31 22.39 21.11
N ASN A 303 17.45 22.05 21.73
CA ASN A 303 18.40 21.09 21.16
C ASN A 303 17.88 19.66 21.28
N LEU A 304 18.02 18.90 20.19
CA LEU A 304 17.74 17.47 20.18
C LEU A 304 18.94 16.69 20.72
N PRO A 305 18.71 15.62 21.50
CA PRO A 305 19.81 14.77 21.97
C PRO A 305 20.46 14.05 20.80
N PRO A 306 21.77 13.71 20.90
CA PRO A 306 22.43 12.86 19.92
C PRO A 306 21.69 11.54 19.78
N LEU A 307 21.66 11.00 18.56
CA LEU A 307 20.98 9.74 18.28
C LEU A 307 21.56 8.59 19.08
N ALA A 308 20.80 8.07 20.03
CA ALA A 308 21.19 6.89 20.77
C ALA A 308 21.31 5.68 19.83
N THR A 309 22.36 4.89 19.99
CA THR A 309 22.46 3.57 19.35
C THR A 309 21.42 2.66 20.00
N LEU A 310 20.46 2.14 19.21
CA LEU A 310 19.54 1.15 19.72
C LEU A 310 20.31 -0.12 20.08
N ALA A 311 20.19 -0.52 21.33
CA ALA A 311 20.59 -1.88 21.73
C ALA A 311 19.69 -2.89 20.99
N PRO A 312 20.21 -4.05 20.60
CA PRO A 312 19.37 -5.11 20.06
C PRO A 312 18.30 -5.48 21.09
N PRO A 313 17.03 -5.75 20.65
CA PRO A 313 15.95 -6.09 21.57
C PRO A 313 16.30 -7.35 22.36
N VAL A 314 15.99 -7.32 23.65
CA VAL A 314 16.20 -8.47 24.55
C VAL A 314 15.10 -9.50 24.30
N TYR A 315 15.43 -10.79 24.33
CA TYR A 315 14.48 -11.86 23.94
C TYR A 315 13.14 -11.84 24.70
N HIS A 316 13.11 -11.37 25.96
CA HIS A 316 11.87 -11.29 26.73
C HIS A 316 10.93 -10.16 26.28
N GLU A 317 11.41 -9.19 25.52
CA GLU A 317 10.62 -8.08 24.98
C GLU A 317 9.96 -8.43 23.62
N ILE A 318 10.47 -9.46 22.92
CA ILE A 318 9.98 -9.83 21.57
C ILE A 318 8.46 -10.08 21.54
N PRO A 319 7.81 -10.79 22.48
CA PRO A 319 6.37 -10.96 22.45
C PRO A 319 5.62 -9.62 22.47
N LEU A 320 6.09 -8.65 23.26
CA LEU A 320 5.51 -7.31 23.30
C LEU A 320 5.69 -6.60 21.96
N LEU A 321 6.88 -6.67 21.36
CA LEU A 321 7.16 -6.05 20.05
C LEU A 321 6.25 -6.64 18.96
N VAL A 322 6.01 -7.95 18.95
CA VAL A 322 5.10 -8.62 18.02
C VAL A 322 3.66 -8.13 18.21
N VAL A 323 3.21 -8.00 19.45
CA VAL A 323 1.85 -7.48 19.75
C VAL A 323 1.73 -6.02 19.33
N LEU A 324 2.70 -5.18 19.66
CA LEU A 324 2.70 -3.75 19.28
C LEU A 324 2.72 -3.57 17.76
N GLY A 325 3.54 -4.33 17.04
CA GLY A 325 3.60 -4.26 15.58
C GLY A 325 2.33 -4.78 14.92
N GLY A 326 1.78 -5.91 15.40
CA GLY A 326 0.52 -6.46 14.90
C GLY A 326 -0.68 -5.53 15.13
N THR A 327 -0.80 -4.96 16.33
CA THR A 327 -1.87 -4.00 16.66
C THR A 327 -1.66 -2.65 15.97
N GLY A 328 -0.42 -2.19 15.80
CA GLY A 328 -0.09 -0.99 15.02
C GLY A 328 -0.49 -1.14 13.55
N SER A 329 -0.23 -2.30 12.96
CA SER A 329 -0.69 -2.64 11.60
C SER A 329 -2.21 -2.71 11.51
N ALA A 330 -2.89 -3.31 12.48
CA ALA A 330 -4.35 -3.32 12.54
C ALA A 330 -4.93 -1.88 12.61
N ALA A 331 -4.30 -1.00 13.37
CA ALA A 331 -4.67 0.42 13.45
C ALA A 331 -4.48 1.14 12.10
N PHE A 332 -3.43 0.81 11.34
CA PHE A 332 -3.24 1.30 9.98
C PHE A 332 -4.34 0.81 9.03
N ALA A 333 -4.70 -0.47 9.06
CA ALA A 333 -5.81 -1.00 8.28
C ALA A 333 -7.13 -0.28 8.58
N LEU A 334 -7.41 -0.02 9.87
CA LEU A 334 -8.57 0.77 10.31
C LEU A 334 -8.55 2.18 9.71
N ALA A 335 -7.40 2.86 9.77
CA ALA A 335 -7.22 4.21 9.23
C ALA A 335 -7.45 4.28 7.72
N CYS A 336 -7.14 3.20 6.98
CA CYS A 336 -7.37 3.07 5.54
C CYS A 336 -8.75 2.50 5.16
N GLY A 337 -9.67 2.36 6.11
CA GLY A 337 -11.06 1.97 5.83
C GLY A 337 -11.30 0.47 5.68
N ALA A 338 -10.41 -0.39 6.18
CA ALA A 338 -10.57 -1.85 6.11
C ALA A 338 -11.76 -2.35 6.95
N ALA A 339 -12.40 -3.43 6.52
CA ALA A 339 -13.42 -4.13 7.30
C ALA A 339 -12.80 -4.86 8.50
N TRP A 340 -13.59 -5.14 9.54
CA TRP A 340 -13.11 -5.75 10.79
C TRP A 340 -12.32 -7.05 10.59
N ILE A 341 -12.74 -7.91 9.66
CA ILE A 341 -12.01 -9.14 9.35
C ILE A 341 -10.66 -8.84 8.68
N GLU A 342 -10.61 -7.83 7.83
CA GLU A 342 -9.38 -7.39 7.16
C GLU A 342 -8.40 -6.79 8.16
N ILE A 343 -8.89 -5.98 9.11
CA ILE A 343 -8.12 -5.41 10.22
C ILE A 343 -7.46 -6.51 11.04
N THR A 344 -8.24 -7.49 11.49
CA THR A 344 -7.73 -8.59 12.32
C THR A 344 -6.74 -9.48 11.56
N MET A 345 -7.05 -9.84 10.31
CA MET A 345 -6.16 -10.68 9.51
C MET A 345 -4.87 -9.98 9.13
N SER A 346 -4.92 -8.67 8.85
CA SER A 346 -3.73 -7.87 8.58
C SER A 346 -2.82 -7.76 9.80
N GLY A 347 -3.38 -7.56 11.00
CA GLY A 347 -2.62 -7.55 12.24
C GLY A 347 -1.94 -8.91 12.52
N LEU A 348 -2.65 -10.02 12.28
CA LEU A 348 -2.09 -11.37 12.42
C LEU A 348 -0.99 -11.65 11.38
N THR A 349 -1.16 -11.16 10.16
CA THR A 349 -0.14 -11.28 9.10
C THR A 349 1.14 -10.51 9.47
N ALA A 350 0.99 -9.30 10.03
CA ALA A 350 2.11 -8.52 10.54
C ALA A 350 2.82 -9.23 11.71
N ALA A 351 2.05 -9.76 12.66
CA ALA A 351 2.60 -10.52 13.77
C ALA A 351 3.38 -11.75 13.30
N ALA A 352 2.86 -12.50 12.30
CA ALA A 352 3.56 -13.64 11.72
C ALA A 352 4.90 -13.24 11.07
N GLY A 353 4.93 -12.13 10.33
CA GLY A 353 6.16 -11.59 9.75
C GLY A 353 7.18 -11.18 10.82
N MET A 354 6.72 -10.54 11.91
CA MET A 354 7.59 -10.13 13.02
C MET A 354 8.13 -11.33 13.82
N ILE A 355 7.32 -12.35 14.04
CA ILE A 355 7.77 -13.61 14.66
C ILE A 355 8.91 -14.20 13.82
N PHE A 356 8.73 -14.29 12.51
CA PHE A 356 9.78 -14.78 11.62
C PHE A 356 11.03 -13.90 11.66
N TYR A 357 10.86 -12.58 11.64
CA TYR A 357 11.96 -11.62 11.75
C TYR A 357 12.80 -11.86 13.01
N TYR A 358 12.18 -11.83 14.20
CA TYR A 358 12.89 -11.87 15.46
C TYR A 358 13.38 -13.27 15.86
N PHE A 359 12.61 -14.33 15.58
CA PHE A 359 12.96 -15.69 16.01
C PHE A 359 13.75 -16.49 14.99
N VAL A 360 13.63 -16.13 13.69
CA VAL A 360 14.33 -16.86 12.62
C VAL A 360 15.47 -16.03 12.06
N VAL A 361 15.24 -14.82 11.61
CA VAL A 361 16.24 -14.08 10.81
C VAL A 361 17.28 -13.38 11.67
N VAL A 362 16.87 -12.68 12.72
CA VAL A 362 17.78 -11.95 13.63
C VAL A 362 18.83 -12.84 14.27
N PRO A 363 18.53 -14.06 14.76
CA PRO A 363 19.52 -14.95 15.36
C PRO A 363 20.65 -15.38 14.41
N PHE A 364 20.43 -15.34 13.08
CA PHE A 364 21.47 -15.63 12.10
C PHE A 364 22.41 -14.45 11.83
N GLY A 365 22.26 -13.32 12.54
CA GLY A 365 23.10 -12.14 12.35
C GLY A 365 22.88 -11.42 11.01
N ILE A 366 21.74 -11.64 10.35
CA ILE A 366 21.39 -11.02 9.08
C ILE A 366 21.03 -9.56 9.31
N GLY A 367 21.60 -8.68 8.53
CA GLY A 367 21.35 -7.24 8.64
C GLY A 367 19.86 -6.88 8.44
N PRO A 368 19.37 -5.78 9.07
CA PRO A 368 17.94 -5.48 9.19
C PRO A 368 17.22 -5.29 7.84
N VAL A 369 17.91 -4.80 6.82
CA VAL A 369 17.32 -4.62 5.47
C VAL A 369 16.98 -5.97 4.83
N ILE A 370 17.95 -6.91 4.85
CA ILE A 370 17.74 -8.25 4.30
C ILE A 370 16.72 -9.01 5.16
N ALA A 371 16.79 -8.84 6.48
CA ALA A 371 15.84 -9.43 7.42
C ALA A 371 14.39 -9.00 7.15
N SER A 372 14.17 -7.71 6.92
CA SER A 372 12.84 -7.19 6.55
C SER A 372 12.38 -7.75 5.21
N GLY A 373 13.27 -7.87 4.22
CA GLY A 373 12.95 -8.47 2.92
C GLY A 373 12.53 -9.94 3.04
N LEU A 374 13.26 -10.75 3.81
CA LEU A 374 12.92 -12.16 4.05
C LEU A 374 11.58 -12.30 4.79
N SER A 375 11.33 -11.43 5.78
CA SER A 375 10.06 -11.42 6.52
C SER A 375 8.88 -10.99 5.65
N ALA A 376 9.10 -10.08 4.68
CA ALA A 376 8.09 -9.70 3.72
C ALA A 376 7.63 -10.87 2.83
N VAL A 377 8.49 -11.86 2.57
CA VAL A 377 8.10 -13.11 1.89
C VAL A 377 7.07 -13.87 2.72
N VAL A 378 7.28 -13.99 4.04
CA VAL A 378 6.34 -14.66 4.95
C VAL A 378 5.01 -13.90 5.00
N VAL A 379 5.06 -12.57 5.08
CA VAL A 379 3.87 -11.70 5.01
C VAL A 379 3.11 -11.93 3.70
N GLY A 380 3.82 -11.98 2.56
CA GLY A 380 3.22 -12.24 1.25
C GLY A 380 2.55 -13.61 1.16
N LEU A 381 3.19 -14.66 1.67
CA LEU A 381 2.62 -16.00 1.70
C LEU A 381 1.40 -16.09 2.64
N ALA A 382 1.49 -15.52 3.84
CA ALA A 382 0.38 -15.47 4.79
C ALA A 382 -0.81 -14.68 4.21
N GLY A 383 -0.56 -13.51 3.63
CA GLY A 383 -1.57 -12.70 2.97
C GLY A 383 -2.24 -13.42 1.81
N GLY A 384 -1.48 -14.12 0.97
CA GLY A 384 -2.02 -14.93 -0.12
C GLY A 384 -2.88 -16.11 0.36
N LEU A 385 -2.49 -16.77 1.44
CA LEU A 385 -3.29 -17.83 2.06
C LEU A 385 -4.59 -17.29 2.66
N MET A 386 -4.52 -16.16 3.36
CA MET A 386 -5.69 -15.51 3.95
C MET A 386 -6.66 -15.01 2.87
N SER A 387 -6.16 -14.46 1.78
CA SER A 387 -6.97 -14.09 0.62
C SER A 387 -7.78 -15.26 0.08
N ARG A 388 -7.17 -16.41 -0.10
CA ARG A 388 -7.84 -17.63 -0.60
C ARG A 388 -8.87 -18.18 0.39
N ARG A 389 -8.60 -18.09 1.70
CA ARG A 389 -9.44 -18.70 2.74
C ARG A 389 -10.62 -17.83 3.13
N TRP A 390 -10.45 -16.50 3.18
CA TRP A 390 -11.45 -15.54 3.68
C TRP A 390 -11.93 -14.55 2.62
N GLY A 391 -11.44 -14.64 1.39
CA GLY A 391 -11.86 -13.73 0.32
C GLY A 391 -11.43 -12.27 0.51
N ILE A 392 -10.34 -12.04 1.25
CA ILE A 392 -9.78 -10.71 1.49
C ILE A 392 -8.84 -10.36 0.33
N PRO A 393 -8.87 -9.13 -0.21
CA PRO A 393 -7.87 -8.71 -1.19
C PRO A 393 -6.44 -8.89 -0.64
N PRO A 394 -5.55 -9.63 -1.34
CA PRO A 394 -4.21 -9.92 -0.83
C PRO A 394 -3.40 -8.64 -0.59
N LEU A 395 -3.66 -7.61 -1.36
CA LEU A 395 -3.00 -6.32 -1.25
C LEU A 395 -3.18 -5.70 0.15
N ILE A 396 -4.38 -5.78 0.76
CA ILE A 396 -4.66 -5.23 2.09
C ILE A 396 -3.75 -5.89 3.14
N THR A 397 -3.76 -7.22 3.19
CA THR A 397 -2.99 -7.97 4.19
C THR A 397 -1.48 -7.85 4.00
N MET A 398 -1.02 -7.74 2.74
CA MET A 398 0.39 -7.57 2.42
C MET A 398 0.90 -6.19 2.80
N ILE A 399 0.23 -5.11 2.36
CA ILE A 399 0.64 -3.73 2.64
C ILE A 399 0.67 -3.48 4.14
N VAL A 400 -0.41 -3.83 4.81
CA VAL A 400 -0.52 -3.65 6.26
C VAL A 400 0.46 -4.53 7.01
N GLY A 401 0.68 -5.76 6.53
CA GLY A 401 1.52 -6.75 7.18
C GLY A 401 3.00 -6.37 7.23
N TYR A 402 3.54 -5.66 6.23
CA TYR A 402 4.95 -5.25 6.26
C TYR A 402 5.18 -3.87 6.90
N THR A 403 4.12 -3.11 7.21
CA THR A 403 4.23 -1.77 7.79
C THR A 403 5.15 -1.68 9.02
N PRO A 404 5.09 -2.60 10.02
CA PRO A 404 5.98 -2.53 11.19
C PRO A 404 7.46 -2.76 10.85
N MET A 405 7.75 -3.33 9.69
CA MET A 405 9.11 -3.63 9.25
C MET A 405 9.71 -2.51 8.40
N LEU A 406 8.95 -1.43 8.14
CA LEU A 406 9.47 -0.27 7.41
C LEU A 406 10.59 0.39 8.22
N PRO A 407 11.72 0.73 7.59
CA PRO A 407 12.92 1.22 8.29
C PRO A 407 12.83 2.72 8.65
N GLY A 408 11.71 3.17 9.25
CA GLY A 408 11.48 4.59 9.54
C GLY A 408 12.52 5.21 10.45
N LEU A 409 12.97 4.51 11.48
CA LEU A 409 14.03 4.99 12.37
C LEU A 409 15.39 5.05 11.65
N MET A 410 15.68 4.11 10.73
CA MET A 410 16.90 4.16 9.93
C MET A 410 16.87 5.32 8.93
N LEU A 411 15.73 5.61 8.33
CA LEU A 411 15.55 6.78 7.49
C LEU A 411 15.82 8.05 8.29
N TYR A 412 15.22 8.22 9.47
CA TYR A 412 15.47 9.38 10.34
C TYR A 412 16.95 9.51 10.70
N ARG A 413 17.61 8.42 11.09
CA ARG A 413 19.03 8.43 11.45
C ARG A 413 19.91 8.81 10.27
N GLY A 414 19.66 8.26 9.09
CA GLY A 414 20.39 8.62 7.87
C GLY A 414 20.21 10.07 7.51
N MET A 415 19.00 10.60 7.63
CA MET A 415 18.69 12.01 7.39
C MET A 415 19.39 12.93 8.41
N TYR A 416 19.32 12.59 9.70
CA TYR A 416 19.96 13.37 10.76
C TYR A 416 21.48 13.37 10.63
N ALA A 417 22.11 12.23 10.33
CA ALA A 417 23.55 12.14 10.08
C ALA A 417 23.98 12.99 8.88
N SER A 418 23.24 12.90 7.77
CA SER A 418 23.54 13.70 6.56
C SER A 418 23.41 15.21 6.79
N LEU A 419 22.48 15.65 7.62
CA LEU A 419 22.30 17.05 7.95
C LEU A 419 23.42 17.56 8.89
N ASN A 420 23.83 16.74 9.88
CA ASN A 420 24.88 17.14 10.82
C ASN A 420 26.29 17.08 10.21
N GLU A 421 26.59 16.12 9.32
CA GLU A 421 27.87 16.05 8.61
C GLU A 421 28.09 17.21 7.64
N GLN A 422 27.01 17.83 7.14
CA GLN A 422 27.12 19.02 6.28
C GLN A 422 27.28 20.34 7.07
N MET A 423 27.09 20.30 8.39
CA MET A 423 27.25 21.49 9.27
C MET A 423 28.60 21.53 9.98
N ILE A 424 29.47 20.51 9.77
CA ILE A 424 30.89 20.49 10.19
C ILE A 424 31.79 20.82 9.00
#